data_83073ebd3c74be3a38f193b32f03ca72
#
_entry.id   83073ebd3c74be3a38f193b32f03ca72
#
_cell.length_a   1.000
_cell.length_b   1.000
_cell.length_c   1.000
_cell.angle_alpha   90.00
_cell.angle_beta   90.00
_cell.angle_gamma   90.00
#
_symmetry.space_group_name_H-M   'P 1'
#
loop_
_entity.id
_entity.type
_entity.pdbx_description
1 polymer ?
#
loop_
_entity_poly.entity_id
_entity_poly.type
_entity_poly.pdbx_seq_one_letter_code
_entity_poly.pdbx_strand_id
1 'polypeptide(L)'
;MRKVGLIGCGHVGATVALDIVQGGPVDELIIIDKKREKAEAEVLDLLDALSLLPFYIKIYVGEYTDLVNADIILSTLGHIELIKPGGDRFTELKANIPEIKEVSEQLNRINFKGILIATTNPNDVIVNLYSQLLNLPQSHIIGTGTYLDTARMKAQVSKALKIDGRAIEGYVLGEHGNSQFTAWSTVRVGGQSFLEIAKEKNLDLEDLEEKARQGGFAVFNTKGYTNVAIAAATVSLMNLVLSDAKSIAICSHYDEKFKSYISTPALIGKEGVEALVKLPLTFEEEVKLKQSVCEIQEKIDYFS
;
A
#
# COMPACT_ATOMS: atom_id res chain seq x y z
N MET A 1 -9.26 -22.00 -5.15
CA MET A 1 -9.26 -21.63 -3.72
C MET A 1 -8.27 -20.48 -3.59
N ARG A 2 -8.73 -19.31 -3.18
CA ARG A 2 -7.92 -18.10 -3.04
C ARG A 2 -7.30 -18.08 -1.65
N LYS A 3 -5.98 -18.24 -1.61
CA LYS A 3 -5.21 -18.41 -0.39
C LYS A 3 -4.33 -17.18 -0.15
N VAL A 4 -4.49 -16.55 0.99
CA VAL A 4 -3.75 -15.34 1.36
C VAL A 4 -2.98 -15.57 2.66
N GLY A 5 -1.71 -15.20 2.65
CA GLY A 5 -0.87 -15.10 3.83
C GLY A 5 -0.79 -13.67 4.33
N LEU A 6 -0.96 -13.45 5.62
CA LEU A 6 -0.76 -12.17 6.29
C LEU A 6 0.41 -12.30 7.25
N ILE A 7 1.49 -11.57 7.00
CA ILE A 7 2.69 -11.56 7.83
C ILE A 7 2.77 -10.24 8.60
N GLY A 8 2.74 -10.34 9.92
CA GLY A 8 2.59 -9.23 10.85
C GLY A 8 1.13 -8.98 11.23
N CYS A 9 0.77 -9.15 12.50
CA CYS A 9 -0.58 -8.95 13.02
C CYS A 9 -0.60 -7.80 14.02
N GLY A 10 0.02 -6.66 13.65
CA GLY A 10 -0.06 -5.39 14.35
C GLY A 10 -1.39 -4.68 14.12
N HIS A 11 -1.47 -3.37 14.42
CA HIS A 11 -2.68 -2.58 14.18
C HIS A 11 -3.16 -2.61 12.71
N VAL A 12 -2.22 -2.58 11.76
CA VAL A 12 -2.55 -2.65 10.33
C VAL A 12 -2.97 -4.07 9.97
N GLY A 13 -2.18 -5.08 10.32
CA GLY A 13 -2.46 -6.48 9.97
C GLY A 13 -3.78 -6.98 10.54
N ALA A 14 -4.09 -6.71 11.82
CA ALA A 14 -5.38 -7.06 12.42
C ALA A 14 -6.56 -6.40 11.68
N THR A 15 -6.41 -5.13 11.28
CA THR A 15 -7.46 -4.45 10.50
C THR A 15 -7.58 -5.01 9.07
N VAL A 16 -6.46 -5.37 8.43
CA VAL A 16 -6.46 -6.06 7.12
C VAL A 16 -7.17 -7.40 7.23
N ALA A 17 -6.87 -8.19 8.27
CA ALA A 17 -7.54 -9.47 8.50
C ALA A 17 -9.05 -9.30 8.67
N LEU A 18 -9.48 -8.31 9.46
CA LEU A 18 -10.90 -7.99 9.63
C LEU A 18 -11.57 -7.58 8.31
N ASP A 19 -10.94 -6.69 7.53
CA ASP A 19 -11.48 -6.26 6.23
C ASP A 19 -11.61 -7.43 5.25
N ILE A 20 -10.65 -8.36 5.25
CA ILE A 20 -10.70 -9.59 4.44
C ILE A 20 -11.89 -10.46 4.85
N VAL A 21 -12.07 -10.66 6.15
CA VAL A 21 -13.14 -11.53 6.70
C VAL A 21 -14.51 -10.94 6.46
N GLN A 22 -14.64 -9.61 6.48
CA GLN A 22 -15.92 -8.93 6.25
C GLN A 22 -16.36 -8.90 4.78
N GLY A 23 -15.47 -8.98 3.82
CA GLY A 23 -15.89 -8.82 2.42
C GLY A 23 -14.86 -9.18 1.36
N GLY A 24 -13.75 -9.77 1.73
CA GLY A 24 -12.72 -10.17 0.76
C GLY A 24 -13.08 -11.48 0.04
N PRO A 25 -12.70 -11.62 -1.23
CA PRO A 25 -12.89 -12.84 -2.00
C PRO A 25 -11.82 -13.89 -1.64
N VAL A 26 -11.59 -14.15 -0.37
CA VAL A 26 -10.55 -15.04 0.16
C VAL A 26 -11.19 -16.30 0.74
N ASP A 27 -10.68 -17.47 0.39
CA ASP A 27 -11.17 -18.76 0.88
C ASP A 27 -10.36 -19.24 2.09
N GLU A 28 -9.06 -18.91 2.17
CA GLU A 28 -8.14 -19.29 3.25
C GLU A 28 -7.21 -18.12 3.60
N LEU A 29 -7.24 -17.69 4.86
CA LEU A 29 -6.36 -16.68 5.44
C LEU A 29 -5.44 -17.30 6.47
N ILE A 30 -4.14 -17.19 6.23
CA ILE A 30 -3.09 -17.68 7.13
C ILE A 30 -2.40 -16.49 7.76
N ILE A 31 -2.41 -16.42 9.08
CA ILE A 31 -1.79 -15.32 9.83
C ILE A 31 -0.48 -15.80 10.44
N ILE A 32 0.58 -15.05 10.23
CA ILE A 32 1.91 -15.28 10.80
C ILE A 32 2.35 -14.01 11.53
N ASP A 33 2.74 -14.14 12.78
CA ASP A 33 3.36 -13.08 13.56
C ASP A 33 4.47 -13.69 14.42
N LYS A 34 5.56 -12.97 14.64
CA LYS A 34 6.64 -13.40 15.53
C LYS A 34 6.18 -13.59 16.98
N LYS A 35 5.14 -12.85 17.38
CA LYS A 35 4.43 -13.02 18.64
C LYS A 35 3.23 -13.94 18.41
N ARG A 36 3.48 -15.24 18.35
CA ARG A 36 2.46 -16.25 18.02
C ARG A 36 1.19 -16.12 18.87
N GLU A 37 1.34 -15.90 20.16
CA GLU A 37 0.21 -15.72 21.10
C GLU A 37 -0.70 -14.55 20.69
N LYS A 38 -0.11 -13.47 20.15
CA LYS A 38 -0.89 -12.34 19.63
C LYS A 38 -1.68 -12.73 18.39
N ALA A 39 -1.06 -13.44 17.46
CA ALA A 39 -1.76 -13.92 16.26
C ALA A 39 -2.89 -14.90 16.64
N GLU A 40 -2.68 -15.76 17.64
CA GLU A 40 -3.70 -16.70 18.15
C GLU A 40 -4.90 -15.95 18.74
N ALA A 41 -4.66 -14.87 19.49
CA ALA A 41 -5.73 -14.05 20.04
C ALA A 41 -6.54 -13.34 18.94
N GLU A 42 -5.89 -12.76 17.93
CA GLU A 42 -6.56 -12.13 16.80
C GLU A 42 -7.35 -13.14 15.96
N VAL A 43 -6.80 -14.34 15.74
CA VAL A 43 -7.51 -15.41 15.01
C VAL A 43 -8.74 -15.86 15.80
N LEU A 44 -8.64 -15.98 17.12
CA LEU A 44 -9.77 -16.36 17.95
C LEU A 44 -10.92 -15.34 17.86
N ASP A 45 -10.59 -14.05 17.97
CA ASP A 45 -11.58 -12.96 17.85
C ASP A 45 -12.24 -12.93 16.47
N LEU A 46 -11.45 -13.15 15.40
CA LEU A 46 -11.99 -13.27 14.03
C LEU A 46 -12.90 -14.50 13.87
N LEU A 47 -12.55 -15.64 14.46
CA LEU A 47 -13.37 -16.87 14.42
C LEU A 47 -14.69 -16.68 15.16
N ASP A 48 -14.70 -15.99 16.29
CA ASP A 48 -15.92 -15.65 17.01
C ASP A 48 -16.84 -14.76 16.18
N ALA A 49 -16.26 -13.83 15.40
CA ALA A 49 -17.02 -12.97 14.49
C ALA A 49 -17.61 -13.70 13.28
N LEU A 50 -17.01 -14.81 12.80
CA LEU A 50 -17.44 -15.50 11.58
C LEU A 50 -18.89 -15.95 11.61
N SER A 51 -19.41 -16.35 12.78
CA SER A 51 -20.81 -16.75 12.93
C SER A 51 -21.81 -15.61 12.70
N LEU A 52 -21.35 -14.37 12.72
CA LEU A 52 -22.14 -13.15 12.53
C LEU A 52 -21.98 -12.55 11.15
N LEU A 53 -21.06 -13.08 10.32
CA LEU A 53 -20.72 -12.56 9.01
C LEU A 53 -21.36 -13.38 7.88
N PRO A 54 -21.62 -12.76 6.71
CA PRO A 54 -22.31 -13.42 5.62
C PRO A 54 -21.47 -14.44 4.83
N PHE A 55 -20.15 -14.45 5.05
CA PHE A 55 -19.20 -15.30 4.32
C PHE A 55 -18.44 -16.20 5.30
N TYR A 56 -18.09 -17.38 4.82
CA TYR A 56 -17.20 -18.28 5.51
C TYR A 56 -15.80 -18.22 4.92
N ILE A 57 -14.79 -18.12 5.74
CA ILE A 57 -13.38 -18.17 5.39
C ILE A 57 -12.65 -19.08 6.40
N LYS A 58 -11.73 -19.90 5.91
CA LYS A 58 -10.85 -20.66 6.79
C LYS A 58 -9.74 -19.74 7.30
N ILE A 59 -9.62 -19.56 8.62
CA ILE A 59 -8.62 -18.69 9.25
C ILE A 59 -7.85 -19.50 10.28
N TYR A 60 -6.52 -19.34 10.31
CA TYR A 60 -5.69 -19.93 11.37
C TYR A 60 -4.31 -19.27 11.43
N VAL A 61 -3.64 -19.44 12.59
CA VAL A 61 -2.22 -19.10 12.74
C VAL A 61 -1.41 -20.23 12.12
N GLY A 62 -0.64 -19.91 11.11
CA GLY A 62 0.17 -20.87 10.37
C GLY A 62 1.67 -20.69 10.55
N GLU A 63 2.39 -21.52 9.83
CA GLU A 63 3.83 -21.44 9.62
C GLU A 63 4.14 -21.06 8.16
N TYR A 64 5.37 -20.67 7.86
CA TYR A 64 5.74 -20.33 6.48
C TYR A 64 5.48 -21.47 5.49
N THR A 65 5.62 -22.72 5.92
CA THR A 65 5.30 -23.90 5.10
C THR A 65 3.83 -23.97 4.66
N ASP A 66 2.93 -23.38 5.41
CA ASP A 66 1.52 -23.29 5.04
C ASP A 66 1.28 -22.29 3.90
N LEU A 67 2.22 -21.37 3.66
CA LEU A 67 2.16 -20.38 2.57
C LEU A 67 2.57 -20.95 1.20
N VAL A 68 3.02 -22.19 1.12
CA VAL A 68 3.22 -22.85 -0.17
C VAL A 68 1.92 -22.79 -0.97
N ASN A 69 1.97 -22.31 -2.20
CA ASN A 69 0.81 -22.06 -3.08
C ASN A 69 -0.16 -20.97 -2.58
N ALA A 70 0.26 -20.05 -1.72
CA ALA A 70 -0.50 -18.84 -1.47
C ALA A 70 -0.50 -17.97 -2.75
N ASP A 71 -1.67 -17.40 -3.09
CA ASP A 71 -1.81 -16.51 -4.24
C ASP A 71 -1.18 -15.15 -3.92
N ILE A 72 -1.40 -14.67 -2.69
CA ILE A 72 -0.89 -13.38 -2.23
C ILE A 72 -0.32 -13.51 -0.82
N ILE A 73 0.77 -12.79 -0.59
CA ILE A 73 1.28 -12.49 0.74
C ILE A 73 1.16 -10.99 0.99
N LEU A 74 0.49 -10.63 2.09
CA LEU A 74 0.40 -9.28 2.60
C LEU A 74 1.44 -9.11 3.72
N SER A 75 2.44 -8.25 3.50
CA SER A 75 3.43 -7.90 4.50
C SER A 75 3.05 -6.60 5.18
N THR A 76 2.70 -6.70 6.47
CA THR A 76 2.28 -5.57 7.31
C THR A 76 3.22 -5.40 8.51
N LEU A 77 4.48 -5.71 8.31
CA LEU A 77 5.54 -5.52 9.30
C LEU A 77 5.70 -4.04 9.63
N GLY A 78 6.12 -3.72 10.84
CA GLY A 78 6.39 -2.36 11.24
C GLY A 78 6.56 -2.20 12.74
N HIS A 79 7.32 -1.18 13.12
CA HIS A 79 7.67 -0.81 14.48
C HIS A 79 7.20 0.61 14.79
N ILE A 80 5.88 0.83 14.73
CA ILE A 80 5.29 2.16 14.93
C ILE A 80 5.64 2.77 16.30
N GLU A 81 5.91 1.91 17.29
CA GLU A 81 6.33 2.32 18.63
C GLU A 81 7.69 3.02 18.67
N LEU A 82 8.51 2.84 17.62
CA LEU A 82 9.81 3.51 17.50
C LEU A 82 9.69 4.95 16.95
N ILE A 83 8.54 5.28 16.36
CA ILE A 83 8.28 6.60 15.80
C ILE A 83 7.76 7.51 16.91
N LYS A 84 8.56 8.47 17.32
CA LYS A 84 8.10 9.57 18.18
C LYS A 84 7.41 10.65 17.33
N PRO A 85 6.46 11.40 17.88
CA PRO A 85 5.91 12.58 17.18
C PRO A 85 7.06 13.51 16.74
N GLY A 86 7.15 13.78 15.43
CA GLY A 86 8.27 14.55 14.84
C GLY A 86 9.57 13.76 14.66
N GLY A 87 9.59 12.46 14.95
CA GLY A 87 10.77 11.60 14.82
C GLY A 87 11.04 11.14 13.38
N ASP A 88 12.28 10.68 13.18
CA ASP A 88 12.78 10.22 11.90
C ASP A 88 12.30 8.79 11.59
N ARG A 89 11.73 8.60 10.40
CA ARG A 89 11.34 7.28 9.85
C ARG A 89 12.53 6.34 9.58
N PHE A 90 13.76 6.85 9.59
CA PHE A 90 14.97 6.03 9.45
C PHE A 90 15.17 5.05 10.60
N THR A 91 14.70 5.40 11.80
CA THR A 91 14.77 4.49 12.96
C THR A 91 13.89 3.27 12.75
N GLU A 92 12.68 3.46 12.22
CA GLU A 92 11.77 2.37 11.88
C GLU A 92 12.36 1.49 10.77
N LEU A 93 12.93 2.09 9.73
CA LEU A 93 13.54 1.34 8.62
C LEU A 93 14.66 0.42 9.11
N LYS A 94 15.55 0.91 9.99
CA LYS A 94 16.61 0.08 10.57
C LYS A 94 16.09 -1.13 11.35
N ALA A 95 14.98 -0.97 12.04
CA ALA A 95 14.33 -2.06 12.76
C ALA A 95 13.62 -3.05 11.81
N ASN A 96 13.06 -2.57 10.70
CA ASN A 96 12.34 -3.40 9.74
C ASN A 96 13.26 -4.27 8.87
N ILE A 97 14.47 -3.81 8.54
CA ILE A 97 15.40 -4.53 7.63
C ILE A 97 15.67 -5.98 8.07
N PRO A 98 16.02 -6.28 9.34
CA PRO A 98 16.24 -7.65 9.78
C PRO A 98 15.01 -8.54 9.60
N GLU A 99 13.83 -8.04 9.91
CA GLU A 99 12.58 -8.80 9.77
C GLU A 99 12.25 -9.08 8.31
N ILE A 100 12.47 -8.10 7.42
CA ILE A 100 12.28 -8.26 5.98
C ILE A 100 13.24 -9.31 5.41
N LYS A 101 14.51 -9.31 5.86
CA LYS A 101 15.49 -10.34 5.46
C LYS A 101 15.02 -11.73 5.91
N GLU A 102 14.61 -11.87 7.16
CA GLU A 102 14.10 -13.13 7.70
C GLU A 102 12.87 -13.61 6.91
N VAL A 103 11.87 -12.76 6.70
CA VAL A 103 10.68 -13.09 5.90
C VAL A 103 11.08 -13.51 4.48
N SER A 104 11.97 -12.77 3.84
CA SER A 104 12.44 -13.09 2.48
C SER A 104 13.14 -14.45 2.41
N GLU A 105 13.99 -14.79 3.39
CA GLU A 105 14.61 -16.10 3.48
C GLU A 105 13.58 -17.22 3.62
N GLN A 106 12.57 -17.06 4.47
CA GLN A 106 11.52 -18.04 4.67
C GLN A 106 10.68 -18.23 3.39
N LEU A 107 10.29 -17.15 2.72
CA LEU A 107 9.55 -17.21 1.46
C LEU A 107 10.35 -17.87 0.33
N ASN A 108 11.66 -17.61 0.26
CA ASN A 108 12.55 -18.29 -0.70
C ASN A 108 12.69 -19.79 -0.40
N ARG A 109 12.77 -20.19 0.88
CA ARG A 109 12.85 -21.61 1.29
C ARG A 109 11.63 -22.41 0.84
N ILE A 110 10.44 -21.83 0.91
CA ILE A 110 9.20 -22.47 0.46
C ILE A 110 8.95 -22.30 -1.04
N ASN A 111 9.88 -21.64 -1.75
CA ASN A 111 9.76 -21.34 -3.19
C ASN A 111 8.44 -20.62 -3.53
N PHE A 112 8.05 -19.64 -2.72
CA PHE A 112 6.86 -18.82 -2.96
C PHE A 112 6.88 -18.21 -4.36
N LYS A 113 5.73 -18.21 -5.07
CA LYS A 113 5.60 -17.75 -6.47
C LYS A 113 4.46 -16.76 -6.69
N GLY A 114 3.65 -16.50 -5.67
CA GLY A 114 2.53 -15.57 -5.74
C GLY A 114 2.97 -14.10 -5.74
N ILE A 115 2.03 -13.23 -5.40
CA ILE A 115 2.24 -11.78 -5.34
C ILE A 115 2.52 -11.36 -3.90
N LEU A 116 3.56 -10.55 -3.70
CA LEU A 116 3.82 -9.87 -2.43
C LEU A 116 3.26 -8.44 -2.48
N ILE A 117 2.42 -8.07 -1.52
CA ILE A 117 1.97 -6.69 -1.30
C ILE A 117 2.48 -6.21 0.05
N ALA A 118 3.31 -5.16 0.06
CA ALA A 118 3.91 -4.61 1.26
C ALA A 118 3.30 -3.26 1.64
N THR A 119 3.07 -3.06 2.95
CA THR A 119 2.55 -1.80 3.51
C THR A 119 3.57 -1.07 4.39
N THR A 120 4.67 -1.75 4.71
CA THR A 120 5.73 -1.27 5.62
C THR A 120 6.38 0.00 5.09
N ASN A 121 6.63 0.97 5.99
CA ASN A 121 7.31 2.21 5.66
C ASN A 121 8.82 2.17 5.94
N PRO A 122 9.60 2.97 5.20
CA PRO A 122 9.26 3.74 3.99
C PRO A 122 9.00 2.83 2.79
N ASN A 123 7.77 2.89 2.25
CA ASN A 123 7.22 1.83 1.42
C ASN A 123 8.04 1.53 0.16
N ASP A 124 8.43 2.55 -0.61
CA ASP A 124 9.17 2.37 -1.86
C ASP A 124 10.58 1.76 -1.62
N VAL A 125 11.22 2.10 -0.51
CA VAL A 125 12.52 1.51 -0.10
C VAL A 125 12.34 0.05 0.32
N ILE A 126 11.28 -0.25 1.06
CA ILE A 126 10.98 -1.61 1.54
C ILE A 126 10.67 -2.56 0.37
N VAL A 127 9.87 -2.14 -0.60
CA VAL A 127 9.60 -3.00 -1.77
C VAL A 127 10.82 -3.17 -2.65
N ASN A 128 11.69 -2.17 -2.73
CA ASN A 128 13.00 -2.31 -3.36
C ASN A 128 13.85 -3.37 -2.65
N LEU A 129 13.91 -3.34 -1.32
CA LEU A 129 14.62 -4.34 -0.53
C LEU A 129 14.05 -5.76 -0.75
N TYR A 130 12.72 -5.90 -0.74
CA TYR A 130 12.09 -7.20 -1.07
C TYR A 130 12.48 -7.68 -2.46
N SER A 131 12.55 -6.81 -3.46
CA SER A 131 12.92 -7.18 -4.83
C SER A 131 14.36 -7.65 -4.97
N GLN A 132 15.24 -7.20 -4.10
CA GLN A 132 16.64 -7.65 -4.06
C GLN A 132 16.81 -8.99 -3.34
N LEU A 133 15.92 -9.30 -2.41
CA LEU A 133 16.00 -10.46 -1.53
C LEU A 133 15.17 -11.66 -1.99
N LEU A 134 14.05 -11.42 -2.67
CA LEU A 134 13.11 -12.46 -3.08
C LEU A 134 13.42 -12.99 -4.51
N ASN A 135 13.25 -14.30 -4.68
CA ASN A 135 13.32 -14.96 -5.98
C ASN A 135 11.97 -14.83 -6.73
N LEU A 136 11.45 -13.60 -6.83
CA LEU A 136 10.20 -13.27 -7.52
C LEU A 136 10.47 -12.31 -8.68
N PRO A 137 9.63 -12.35 -9.74
CA PRO A 137 9.63 -11.28 -10.74
C PRO A 137 9.32 -9.93 -10.09
N GLN A 138 9.90 -8.85 -10.57
CA GLN A 138 9.64 -7.50 -10.06
C GLN A 138 8.16 -7.12 -10.15
N SER A 139 7.44 -7.61 -11.16
CA SER A 139 5.99 -7.44 -11.31
C SER A 139 5.16 -8.08 -10.19
N HIS A 140 5.73 -9.05 -9.48
CA HIS A 140 5.08 -9.74 -8.36
C HIS A 140 5.31 -9.06 -7.01
N ILE A 141 6.06 -7.97 -6.95
CA ILE A 141 6.36 -7.25 -5.72
C ILE A 141 5.74 -5.86 -5.83
N ILE A 142 4.76 -5.59 -4.99
CA ILE A 142 3.94 -4.39 -5.02
C ILE A 142 3.96 -3.72 -3.65
N GLY A 143 4.16 -2.41 -3.63
CA GLY A 143 3.93 -1.59 -2.43
C GLY A 143 2.60 -0.87 -2.52
N THR A 144 2.00 -0.57 -1.38
CA THR A 144 0.82 0.30 -1.34
C THR A 144 1.13 1.71 -1.85
N GLY A 145 2.38 2.16 -1.70
CA GLY A 145 2.84 3.44 -2.24
C GLY A 145 1.90 4.59 -1.92
N THR A 146 1.63 5.41 -2.91
CA THR A 146 0.73 6.57 -2.80
C THR A 146 -0.75 6.23 -3.03
N TYR A 147 -1.16 4.95 -2.90
CA TYR A 147 -2.58 4.56 -3.03
C TYR A 147 -3.46 5.28 -2.01
N LEU A 148 -3.03 5.27 -0.74
CA LEU A 148 -3.75 5.96 0.32
C LEU A 148 -3.67 7.49 0.17
N ASP A 149 -2.54 8.03 -0.30
CA ASP A 149 -2.39 9.47 -0.52
C ASP A 149 -3.31 9.96 -1.65
N THR A 150 -3.47 9.14 -2.69
CA THR A 150 -4.47 9.37 -3.74
C THR A 150 -5.90 9.37 -3.17
N ALA A 151 -6.24 8.46 -2.27
CA ALA A 151 -7.53 8.46 -1.61
C ALA A 151 -7.74 9.71 -0.73
N ARG A 152 -6.69 10.19 -0.05
CA ARG A 152 -6.71 11.44 0.72
C ARG A 152 -6.90 12.66 -0.18
N MET A 153 -6.21 12.72 -1.30
CA MET A 153 -6.42 13.79 -2.30
C MET A 153 -7.87 13.81 -2.77
N LYS A 154 -8.43 12.66 -3.16
CA LYS A 154 -9.83 12.54 -3.55
C LYS A 154 -10.79 12.99 -2.44
N ALA A 155 -10.48 12.68 -1.18
CA ALA A 155 -11.28 13.12 -0.05
C ALA A 155 -11.26 14.67 0.14
N GLN A 156 -10.11 15.33 -0.09
CA GLN A 156 -10.04 16.79 -0.02
C GLN A 156 -10.82 17.46 -1.17
N VAL A 157 -10.67 16.95 -2.39
CA VAL A 157 -11.45 17.43 -3.55
C VAL A 157 -12.96 17.20 -3.34
N SER A 158 -13.34 16.00 -2.85
CA SER A 158 -14.71 15.64 -2.47
C SER A 158 -15.32 16.66 -1.50
N LYS A 159 -14.58 16.99 -0.45
CA LYS A 159 -15.00 17.98 0.57
C LYS A 159 -15.15 19.38 -0.03
N ALA A 160 -14.20 19.80 -0.88
CA ALA A 160 -14.25 21.12 -1.52
C ALA A 160 -15.43 21.27 -2.48
N LEU A 161 -15.76 20.20 -3.22
CA LEU A 161 -16.85 20.20 -4.20
C LEU A 161 -18.20 19.71 -3.65
N LYS A 162 -18.22 19.14 -2.44
CA LYS A 162 -19.39 18.49 -1.82
C LYS A 162 -19.98 17.36 -2.68
N ILE A 163 -19.12 16.50 -3.22
CA ILE A 163 -19.48 15.34 -4.05
C ILE A 163 -18.87 14.06 -3.48
N ASP A 164 -19.32 12.91 -3.96
CA ASP A 164 -18.70 11.63 -3.60
C ASP A 164 -17.26 11.53 -4.14
N GLY A 165 -16.32 11.12 -3.30
CA GLY A 165 -14.91 10.95 -3.69
C GLY A 165 -14.68 9.91 -4.79
N ARG A 166 -15.61 8.97 -4.99
CA ARG A 166 -15.60 7.98 -6.06
C ARG A 166 -15.83 8.59 -7.46
N ALA A 167 -16.38 9.80 -7.52
CA ALA A 167 -16.55 10.55 -8.77
C ALA A 167 -15.28 11.30 -9.20
N ILE A 168 -14.19 11.19 -8.43
CA ILE A 168 -12.93 11.90 -8.67
C ILE A 168 -11.91 10.90 -9.19
N GLU A 169 -11.35 11.17 -10.36
CA GLU A 169 -10.24 10.46 -10.95
C GLU A 169 -8.95 11.27 -10.76
N GLY A 170 -7.80 10.60 -10.81
CA GLY A 170 -6.49 11.22 -10.69
C GLY A 170 -5.64 10.61 -9.59
N TYR A 171 -4.37 11.03 -9.50
CA TYR A 171 -3.35 10.33 -8.74
C TYR A 171 -2.42 11.28 -7.99
N VAL A 172 -1.98 10.84 -6.83
CA VAL A 172 -0.78 11.32 -6.15
C VAL A 172 0.36 10.41 -6.57
N LEU A 173 1.43 10.98 -7.09
CA LEU A 173 2.56 10.25 -7.67
C LEU A 173 3.82 10.40 -6.81
N GLY A 174 4.81 9.57 -7.11
CA GLY A 174 6.14 9.68 -6.54
C GLY A 174 6.37 8.75 -5.35
N GLU A 175 7.20 9.17 -4.43
CA GLU A 175 7.49 8.47 -3.18
C GLU A 175 6.29 8.56 -2.21
N HIS A 176 5.98 7.49 -1.52
CA HIS A 176 5.12 7.59 -0.33
C HIS A 176 5.90 8.28 0.81
N GLY A 177 5.98 9.60 0.77
CA GLY A 177 6.79 10.41 1.67
C GLY A 177 6.65 11.91 1.41
N ASN A 178 7.73 12.65 1.68
CA ASN A 178 7.71 14.11 1.56
C ASN A 178 7.73 14.61 0.11
N SER A 179 8.27 13.84 -0.81
CA SER A 179 8.39 14.19 -2.23
C SER A 179 7.20 13.74 -3.09
N GLN A 180 6.14 13.17 -2.47
CA GLN A 180 4.89 12.91 -3.19
C GLN A 180 4.26 14.20 -3.70
N PHE A 181 3.54 14.12 -4.81
CA PHE A 181 2.82 15.27 -5.35
C PHE A 181 1.55 14.84 -6.06
N THR A 182 0.55 15.70 -6.07
CA THR A 182 -0.66 15.49 -6.85
C THR A 182 -0.42 15.86 -8.30
N ALA A 183 -0.63 14.92 -9.22
CA ALA A 183 -0.59 15.20 -10.65
C ALA A 183 -1.90 15.89 -11.08
N TRP A 184 -2.06 17.15 -10.72
CA TRP A 184 -3.29 17.93 -10.94
C TRP A 184 -3.72 17.97 -12.39
N SER A 185 -2.77 17.89 -13.33
CA SER A 185 -3.07 17.82 -14.78
C SER A 185 -3.91 16.58 -15.14
N THR A 186 -3.86 15.52 -14.31
CA THR A 186 -4.56 14.25 -14.54
C THR A 186 -5.89 14.17 -13.79
N VAL A 187 -6.15 15.08 -12.83
CA VAL A 187 -7.36 15.02 -12.00
C VAL A 187 -8.59 15.43 -12.79
N ARG A 188 -9.62 14.58 -12.73
CA ARG A 188 -10.91 14.75 -13.43
C ARG A 188 -12.06 14.57 -12.47
N VAL A 189 -13.14 15.28 -12.73
CA VAL A 189 -14.41 15.16 -12.03
C VAL A 189 -15.52 15.07 -13.07
N GLY A 190 -16.15 13.92 -13.21
CA GLY A 190 -17.15 13.69 -14.26
C GLY A 190 -16.63 13.95 -15.68
N GLY A 191 -15.35 13.66 -15.93
CA GLY A 191 -14.66 13.91 -17.20
C GLY A 191 -14.10 15.32 -17.37
N GLN A 192 -14.49 16.31 -16.56
CA GLN A 192 -13.99 17.68 -16.61
C GLN A 192 -12.62 17.80 -15.94
N SER A 193 -11.77 18.69 -16.44
CA SER A 193 -10.50 19.03 -15.79
C SER A 193 -10.72 19.66 -14.43
N PHE A 194 -10.10 19.09 -13.39
CA PHE A 194 -10.19 19.70 -12.06
C PHE A 194 -9.47 21.06 -12.00
N LEU A 195 -8.43 21.27 -12.79
CA LEU A 195 -7.76 22.58 -12.88
C LEU A 195 -8.72 23.70 -13.32
N GLU A 196 -9.61 23.40 -14.28
CA GLU A 196 -10.63 24.37 -14.73
C GLU A 196 -11.67 24.62 -13.64
N ILE A 197 -12.16 23.57 -12.99
CA ILE A 197 -13.09 23.67 -11.86
C ILE A 197 -12.47 24.45 -10.69
N ALA A 198 -11.23 24.18 -10.37
CA ALA A 198 -10.51 24.86 -9.29
C ALA A 198 -10.36 26.36 -9.56
N LYS A 199 -10.04 26.72 -10.82
CA LYS A 199 -9.96 28.12 -11.27
C LYS A 199 -11.32 28.82 -11.14
N GLU A 200 -12.39 28.19 -11.62
CA GLU A 200 -13.75 28.74 -11.56
C GLU A 200 -14.21 28.97 -10.11
N LYS A 201 -13.89 28.03 -9.22
CA LYS A 201 -14.31 28.05 -7.81
C LYS A 201 -13.31 28.71 -6.86
N ASN A 202 -12.22 29.29 -7.39
CA ASN A 202 -11.11 29.86 -6.60
C ASN A 202 -10.59 28.90 -5.52
N LEU A 203 -10.39 27.64 -5.86
CA LEU A 203 -9.80 26.64 -4.96
C LEU A 203 -8.27 26.74 -5.00
N ASP A 204 -7.67 26.69 -3.84
CA ASP A 204 -6.22 26.64 -3.67
C ASP A 204 -5.72 25.18 -3.76
N LEU A 205 -4.97 24.87 -4.83
CA LEU A 205 -4.45 23.52 -5.08
C LEU A 205 -3.35 23.13 -4.10
N GLU A 206 -2.53 24.08 -3.65
CA GLU A 206 -1.46 23.83 -2.69
C GLU A 206 -2.05 23.52 -1.31
N ASP A 207 -3.10 24.24 -0.89
CA ASP A 207 -3.82 23.96 0.35
C ASP A 207 -4.49 22.58 0.33
N LEU A 208 -5.10 22.19 -0.81
CA LEU A 208 -5.71 20.88 -0.96
C LEU A 208 -4.67 19.75 -0.90
N GLU A 209 -3.52 19.93 -1.55
CA GLU A 209 -2.42 18.97 -1.54
C GLU A 209 -1.82 18.82 -0.14
N GLU A 210 -1.55 19.95 0.54
CA GLU A 210 -1.05 19.95 1.91
C GLU A 210 -2.00 19.29 2.89
N LYS A 211 -3.29 19.57 2.82
CA LYS A 211 -4.32 18.91 3.64
C LYS A 211 -4.39 17.41 3.40
N ALA A 212 -4.22 16.97 2.15
CA ALA A 212 -4.14 15.55 1.82
C ALA A 212 -2.92 14.90 2.45
N ARG A 213 -1.75 15.53 2.34
CA ARG A 213 -0.48 15.06 2.90
C ARG A 213 -0.52 15.00 4.42
N GLN A 214 -1.06 16.04 5.07
CA GLN A 214 -1.18 16.13 6.53
C GLN A 214 -2.20 15.16 7.13
N GLY A 215 -3.10 14.59 6.33
CA GLY A 215 -4.15 13.70 6.82
C GLY A 215 -3.63 12.50 7.61
N GLY A 216 -2.49 11.93 7.20
CA GLY A 216 -1.83 10.84 7.92
C GLY A 216 -1.28 11.25 9.28
N PHE A 217 -0.63 12.40 9.35
CA PHE A 217 -0.08 12.95 10.58
C PHE A 217 -1.17 13.33 11.59
N ALA A 218 -2.29 13.89 11.13
CA ALA A 218 -3.43 14.23 11.99
C ALA A 218 -3.98 12.98 12.70
N VAL A 219 -4.13 11.86 11.97
CA VAL A 219 -4.56 10.59 12.55
C VAL A 219 -3.52 10.05 13.52
N PHE A 220 -2.25 10.01 13.12
CA PHE A 220 -1.17 9.49 13.95
C PHE A 220 -1.00 10.27 15.26
N ASN A 221 -0.99 11.59 15.20
CA ASN A 221 -0.79 12.45 16.37
C ASN A 221 -1.92 12.32 17.41
N THR A 222 -3.13 11.94 16.97
CA THR A 222 -4.28 11.81 17.88
C THR A 222 -4.48 10.38 18.35
N LYS A 223 -4.34 9.40 17.44
CA LYS A 223 -4.63 7.99 17.68
C LYS A 223 -3.39 7.17 18.08
N GLY A 224 -2.18 7.66 17.76
CA GLY A 224 -0.90 6.97 17.98
C GLY A 224 -0.51 6.01 16.85
N TYR A 225 -1.42 5.70 15.93
CA TYR A 225 -1.18 4.85 14.75
C TYR A 225 -2.21 5.11 13.66
N THR A 226 -1.93 4.63 12.45
CA THR A 226 -2.89 4.57 11.33
C THR A 226 -3.15 3.10 11.02
N ASN A 227 -4.40 2.73 10.74
CA ASN A 227 -4.76 1.35 10.39
C ASN A 227 -5.88 1.26 9.35
N VAL A 228 -7.05 1.86 9.59
CA VAL A 228 -8.26 1.63 8.77
C VAL A 228 -8.04 1.96 7.29
N ALA A 229 -7.54 3.15 6.99
CA ALA A 229 -7.40 3.57 5.60
C ALA A 229 -6.29 2.81 4.85
N ILE A 230 -5.20 2.45 5.53
CA ILE A 230 -4.14 1.65 4.91
C ILE A 230 -4.57 0.19 4.75
N ALA A 231 -5.35 -0.37 5.67
CA ALA A 231 -5.94 -1.68 5.51
C ALA A 231 -6.87 -1.74 4.30
N ALA A 232 -7.78 -0.77 4.18
CA ALA A 232 -8.66 -0.66 3.02
C ALA A 232 -7.88 -0.53 1.68
N ALA A 233 -6.78 0.24 1.66
CA ALA A 233 -5.91 0.36 0.49
C ALA A 233 -5.25 -0.99 0.14
N THR A 234 -4.75 -1.71 1.14
CA THR A 234 -4.10 -3.02 0.99
C THR A 234 -5.09 -4.06 0.46
N VAL A 235 -6.27 -4.15 1.07
CA VAL A 235 -7.32 -5.09 0.64
C VAL A 235 -7.85 -4.73 -0.74
N SER A 236 -7.92 -3.45 -1.08
CA SER A 236 -8.29 -3.00 -2.43
C SER A 236 -7.29 -3.53 -3.48
N LEU A 237 -5.98 -3.36 -3.27
CA LEU A 237 -4.95 -3.90 -4.18
C LEU A 237 -5.01 -5.43 -4.25
N MET A 238 -5.15 -6.10 -3.10
CA MET A 238 -5.32 -7.57 -3.04
C MET A 238 -6.51 -8.03 -3.90
N ASN A 239 -7.63 -7.34 -3.80
CA ASN A 239 -8.85 -7.68 -4.55
C ASN A 239 -8.66 -7.52 -6.06
N LEU A 240 -7.89 -6.52 -6.53
CA LEU A 240 -7.57 -6.36 -7.95
C LEU A 240 -6.77 -7.56 -8.47
N VAL A 241 -5.81 -8.05 -7.70
CA VAL A 241 -5.02 -9.24 -8.04
C VAL A 241 -5.90 -10.49 -8.04
N LEU A 242 -6.63 -10.76 -6.95
CA LEU A 242 -7.43 -11.99 -6.79
C LEU A 242 -8.58 -12.09 -7.79
N SER A 243 -9.15 -10.97 -8.22
CA SER A 243 -10.24 -10.95 -9.19
C SER A 243 -9.77 -10.95 -10.64
N ASP A 244 -8.48 -10.81 -10.89
CA ASP A 244 -7.91 -10.59 -12.24
C ASP A 244 -8.64 -9.46 -13.00
N ALA A 245 -8.97 -8.38 -12.28
CA ALA A 245 -9.86 -7.33 -12.78
C ALA A 245 -9.27 -6.52 -13.94
N LYS A 246 -7.94 -6.61 -14.17
CA LYS A 246 -7.21 -5.80 -15.15
C LYS A 246 -7.51 -4.31 -14.98
N SER A 247 -7.50 -3.86 -13.73
CA SER A 247 -7.82 -2.48 -13.36
C SER A 247 -6.58 -1.63 -13.23
N ILE A 248 -6.73 -0.34 -13.54
CA ILE A 248 -5.66 0.65 -13.32
C ILE A 248 -5.73 1.12 -11.88
N ALA A 249 -4.63 0.94 -11.15
CA ALA A 249 -4.46 1.44 -9.80
C ALA A 249 -3.08 2.05 -9.60
N ILE A 250 -2.98 2.99 -8.67
CA ILE A 250 -1.69 3.52 -8.23
C ILE A 250 -1.07 2.56 -7.21
N CYS A 251 0.20 2.26 -7.35
CA CYS A 251 0.95 1.46 -6.39
C CYS A 251 2.45 1.71 -6.56
N SER A 252 3.24 1.36 -5.56
CA SER A 252 4.69 1.31 -5.72
C SER A 252 5.07 0.05 -6.48
N HIS A 253 5.70 0.21 -7.60
CA HIS A 253 6.15 -0.87 -8.51
C HIS A 253 7.46 -0.50 -9.17
N TYR A 254 8.15 -1.49 -9.71
CA TYR A 254 9.40 -1.26 -10.43
C TYR A 254 9.15 -0.58 -11.78
N ASP A 255 9.87 0.51 -12.03
CA ASP A 255 9.87 1.21 -13.32
C ASP A 255 11.27 1.12 -13.96
N GLU A 256 11.37 0.43 -15.10
CA GLU A 256 12.62 0.25 -15.85
C GLU A 256 13.28 1.55 -16.28
N LYS A 257 12.49 2.61 -16.55
CA LYS A 257 13.00 3.93 -16.92
C LYS A 257 13.80 4.56 -15.78
N PHE A 258 13.35 4.37 -14.55
CA PHE A 258 13.96 4.92 -13.35
C PHE A 258 14.87 3.94 -12.62
N LYS A 259 14.79 2.65 -12.96
CA LYS A 259 15.48 1.54 -12.28
C LYS A 259 15.23 1.56 -10.76
N SER A 260 14.01 1.90 -10.38
CA SER A 260 13.59 2.07 -8.99
C SER A 260 12.11 1.71 -8.83
N TYR A 261 11.73 1.38 -7.61
CA TYR A 261 10.32 1.34 -7.22
C TYR A 261 9.83 2.77 -7.01
N ILE A 262 8.67 3.07 -7.58
CA ILE A 262 8.03 4.40 -7.54
C ILE A 262 6.53 4.23 -7.70
N SER A 263 5.75 5.11 -7.10
CA SER A 263 4.30 5.07 -7.23
C SER A 263 3.85 5.82 -8.47
N THR A 264 3.39 5.06 -9.46
CA THR A 264 2.67 5.52 -10.65
C THR A 264 1.53 4.56 -10.96
N PRO A 265 0.52 4.94 -11.78
CA PRO A 265 -0.56 4.02 -12.10
C PRO A 265 -0.08 2.87 -12.98
N ALA A 266 -0.56 1.69 -12.65
CA ALA A 266 -0.27 0.45 -13.36
C ALA A 266 -1.54 -0.38 -13.57
N LEU A 267 -1.52 -1.22 -14.59
CA LEU A 267 -2.52 -2.25 -14.81
C LEU A 267 -2.23 -3.41 -13.87
N ILE A 268 -3.17 -3.70 -12.98
CA ILE A 268 -3.07 -4.75 -11.95
C ILE A 268 -4.00 -5.90 -12.30
N GLY A 269 -3.47 -7.10 -12.32
CA GLY A 269 -4.19 -8.34 -12.51
C GLY A 269 -3.56 -9.47 -11.71
N LYS A 270 -3.90 -10.71 -12.02
CA LYS A 270 -3.42 -11.90 -11.30
C LYS A 270 -1.91 -12.13 -11.37
N GLU A 271 -1.24 -11.58 -12.38
CA GLU A 271 0.22 -11.61 -12.53
C GLU A 271 0.89 -10.38 -11.86
N GLY A 272 0.17 -9.67 -10.97
CA GLY A 272 0.66 -8.47 -10.31
C GLY A 272 0.58 -7.24 -11.22
N VAL A 273 1.71 -6.55 -11.39
CA VAL A 273 1.83 -5.41 -12.31
C VAL A 273 2.04 -5.91 -13.74
N GLU A 274 1.03 -5.78 -14.58
CA GLU A 274 1.06 -6.32 -15.94
C GLU A 274 1.47 -5.29 -16.99
N ALA A 275 1.19 -4.01 -16.74
CA ALA A 275 1.63 -2.92 -17.61
C ALA A 275 1.68 -1.59 -16.85
N LEU A 276 2.57 -0.70 -17.26
CA LEU A 276 2.64 0.67 -16.74
C LEU A 276 1.74 1.59 -17.55
N VAL A 277 1.06 2.51 -16.87
CA VAL A 277 0.18 3.49 -17.52
C VAL A 277 0.93 4.82 -17.68
N LYS A 278 1.14 5.23 -18.92
CA LYS A 278 1.76 6.51 -19.21
C LYS A 278 0.76 7.64 -19.03
N LEU A 279 1.02 8.53 -18.10
CA LEU A 279 0.22 9.74 -17.87
C LEU A 279 0.73 10.92 -18.74
N PRO A 280 -0.17 11.79 -19.21
CA PRO A 280 0.19 13.03 -19.87
C PRO A 280 0.58 14.11 -18.83
N LEU A 281 1.72 13.93 -18.18
CA LEU A 281 2.22 14.86 -17.16
C LEU A 281 2.72 16.16 -17.80
N THR A 282 2.60 17.27 -17.08
CA THR A 282 3.27 18.51 -17.43
C THR A 282 4.78 18.39 -17.20
N PHE A 283 5.55 19.30 -17.78
CA PHE A 283 7.00 19.34 -17.56
C PHE A 283 7.36 19.46 -16.06
N GLU A 284 6.63 20.29 -15.32
CA GLU A 284 6.84 20.47 -13.88
C GLU A 284 6.54 19.20 -13.09
N GLU A 285 5.48 18.48 -13.44
CA GLU A 285 5.12 17.21 -12.83
C GLU A 285 6.15 16.12 -13.15
N GLU A 286 6.71 16.10 -14.37
CA GLU A 286 7.81 15.19 -14.71
C GLU A 286 9.08 15.50 -13.90
N VAL A 287 9.38 16.76 -13.64
CA VAL A 287 10.50 17.18 -12.78
C VAL A 287 10.28 16.70 -11.36
N LYS A 288 9.08 16.91 -10.80
CA LYS A 288 8.72 16.42 -9.45
C LYS A 288 8.86 14.90 -9.36
N LEU A 289 8.41 14.16 -10.38
CA LEU A 289 8.52 12.70 -10.39
C LEU A 289 9.98 12.24 -10.37
N LYS A 290 10.86 12.87 -11.14
CA LYS A 290 12.30 12.59 -11.14
C LYS A 290 12.94 12.91 -9.79
N GLN A 291 12.57 14.02 -9.17
CA GLN A 291 13.04 14.37 -7.83
C GLN A 291 12.64 13.31 -6.81
N SER A 292 11.40 12.83 -6.87
CA SER A 292 10.90 11.76 -6.01
C SER A 292 11.70 10.46 -6.15
N VAL A 293 12.11 10.12 -7.38
CA VAL A 293 13.01 8.98 -7.62
C VAL A 293 14.38 9.19 -6.96
N CYS A 294 14.95 10.38 -7.06
CA CYS A 294 16.23 10.68 -6.40
C CYS A 294 16.13 10.53 -4.87
N GLU A 295 15.07 11.02 -4.26
CA GLU A 295 14.81 10.88 -2.82
C GLU A 295 14.71 9.41 -2.38
N ILE A 296 14.06 8.56 -3.19
CA ILE A 296 14.01 7.12 -2.92
C ILE A 296 15.40 6.50 -3.04
N GLN A 297 16.15 6.84 -4.09
CA GLN A 297 17.48 6.29 -4.34
C GLN A 297 18.46 6.66 -3.23
N GLU A 298 18.47 7.91 -2.77
CA GLU A 298 19.29 8.36 -1.66
C GLU A 298 19.03 7.53 -0.38
N LYS A 299 17.77 7.20 -0.13
CA LYS A 299 17.40 6.34 1.01
C LYS A 299 17.86 4.90 0.82
N ILE A 300 17.80 4.36 -0.39
CA ILE A 300 18.28 3.02 -0.70
C ILE A 300 19.79 2.96 -0.50
N ASP A 301 20.53 3.94 -1.05
CA ASP A 301 22.01 3.99 -0.99
C ASP A 301 22.53 4.14 0.46
N TYR A 302 21.75 4.80 1.33
CA TYR A 302 22.10 4.94 2.75
C TYR A 302 22.09 3.59 3.50
N PHE A 303 21.35 2.57 3.01
CA PHE A 303 21.18 1.26 3.66
C PHE A 303 21.82 0.10 2.89
N SER A 304 22.38 0.35 1.71
CA SER A 304 23.15 -0.62 0.92
C SER A 304 24.61 -0.71 1.41
#